data_b51a1011cdfd9ac70867fa811028182a
#
_entry.id   b51a1011cdfd9ac70867fa811028182a
#
_cell.length_a   1.000
_cell.length_b   1.000
_cell.length_c   1.000
_cell.angle_alpha   90.00
_cell.angle_beta   90.00
_cell.angle_gamma   90.00
#
_symmetry.space_group_name_H-M   'P 1'
#
loop_
_entity.id
_entity.type
_entity.pdbx_description
1 polymer ?
#
loop_
_entity_poly.entity_id
_entity_poly.type
_entity_poly.pdbx_seq_one_letter_code
_entity_poly.pdbx_strand_id
1 'polypeptide(L)'
;MADEVGAVSPHLDDLALSCASFLAAHPGSHMVTTFAGGPEAVDPLPAWDADSGAFLPGADVVGERRHEDLLASATLGASSHHLGHWDWQYRDPTYGYDGPTKRSELANGISGELASLVDALELDTWVIPLGLVHPDHQATASGCLNVASSHPEIDWLVYEDLPYAQVFPSEMERATARLLEQGFTLSPALGLEFEFPIGDPIKQRAIECYRSQLGPLGEGVDLAVTTPERIHRLLRVHN
;
A
#
# COMPACT_ATOMS: atom_id res chain seq x y z
N MET A 1 18.12 16.84 -7.89
CA MET A 1 16.69 16.49 -7.89
C MET A 1 16.59 15.37 -6.90
N ALA A 2 15.50 15.25 -6.13
CA ALA A 2 15.29 14.04 -5.34
C ALA A 2 15.18 12.86 -6.33
N ASP A 3 15.75 11.72 -5.96
CA ASP A 3 15.72 10.54 -6.83
C ASP A 3 14.31 9.95 -6.85
N GLU A 4 13.91 9.40 -7.99
CA GLU A 4 12.65 8.68 -8.14
C GLU A 4 12.65 7.43 -7.26
N VAL A 5 11.49 7.07 -6.69
CA VAL A 5 11.35 5.89 -5.84
C VAL A 5 10.20 5.00 -6.31
N GLY A 6 10.32 3.70 -6.08
CA GLY A 6 9.18 2.78 -6.15
C GLY A 6 8.45 2.75 -4.81
N ALA A 7 7.12 2.78 -4.82
CA ALA A 7 6.30 2.71 -3.61
C ALA A 7 5.21 1.66 -3.78
N VAL A 8 5.10 0.72 -2.85
CA VAL A 8 4.14 -0.38 -2.93
C VAL A 8 2.97 -0.14 -1.99
N SER A 9 1.75 -0.17 -2.56
CA SER A 9 0.46 -0.03 -1.87
C SER A 9 -0.25 -1.38 -1.77
N PRO A 10 -0.79 -1.77 -0.62
CA PRO A 10 -1.74 -2.87 -0.57
C PRO A 10 -3.00 -2.58 -1.39
N HIS A 11 -3.74 -1.52 -1.08
CA HIS A 11 -4.96 -1.13 -1.77
C HIS A 11 -4.81 0.24 -2.47
N LEU A 12 -5.86 0.67 -3.16
CA LEU A 12 -5.90 1.86 -4.00
C LEU A 12 -6.02 3.20 -3.22
N ASP A 13 -5.56 3.28 -1.96
CA ASP A 13 -5.60 4.51 -1.13
C ASP A 13 -4.47 4.54 -0.08
N ASP A 14 -3.85 3.39 0.23
CA ASP A 14 -2.91 3.27 1.35
C ASP A 14 -1.68 4.17 1.22
N LEU A 15 -1.13 4.35 0.00
CA LEU A 15 -0.01 5.26 -0.20
C LEU A 15 -0.40 6.73 0.00
N ALA A 16 -1.62 7.13 -0.38
CA ALA A 16 -2.09 8.48 -0.10
C ALA A 16 -2.28 8.72 1.39
N LEU A 17 -2.74 7.70 2.13
CA LEU A 17 -2.91 7.74 3.58
C LEU A 17 -1.57 7.76 4.33
N SER A 18 -0.55 7.03 3.83
CA SER A 18 0.67 6.70 4.58
C SER A 18 1.95 7.36 4.08
N CYS A 19 2.04 7.74 2.79
CA CYS A 19 3.26 8.15 2.10
C CYS A 19 3.10 9.34 1.14
N ALA A 20 1.98 10.06 1.17
CA ALA A 20 1.71 11.12 0.19
C ALA A 20 2.75 12.23 0.20
N SER A 21 3.15 12.73 1.38
CA SER A 21 4.15 13.79 1.52
C SER A 21 5.53 13.31 1.09
N PHE A 22 5.85 12.05 1.40
CA PHE A 22 7.10 11.42 0.94
C PHE A 22 7.15 11.34 -0.58
N LEU A 23 6.10 10.84 -1.24
CA LEU A 23 6.03 10.73 -2.70
C LEU A 23 6.09 12.11 -3.37
N ALA A 24 5.38 13.10 -2.84
CA ALA A 24 5.44 14.46 -3.36
C ALA A 24 6.83 15.11 -3.27
N ALA A 25 7.65 14.67 -2.31
CA ALA A 25 9.05 15.08 -2.21
C ALA A 25 9.96 14.37 -3.22
N HIS A 26 9.48 13.30 -3.88
CA HIS A 26 10.20 12.49 -4.87
C HIS A 26 9.41 12.43 -6.20
N PRO A 27 9.28 13.54 -6.93
CA PRO A 27 8.50 13.59 -8.16
C PRO A 27 9.08 12.67 -9.23
N GLY A 28 8.23 12.05 -10.04
CA GLY A 28 8.61 11.01 -11.02
C GLY A 28 8.49 9.60 -10.47
N SER A 29 8.23 9.43 -9.18
CA SER A 29 8.12 8.13 -8.51
C SER A 29 7.01 7.24 -9.06
N HIS A 30 7.08 5.95 -8.73
CA HIS A 30 6.16 4.91 -9.20
C HIS A 30 5.35 4.33 -8.03
N MET A 31 4.04 4.49 -8.07
CA MET A 31 3.09 3.86 -7.13
C MET A 31 2.65 2.52 -7.69
N VAL A 32 2.83 1.43 -6.94
CA VAL A 32 2.48 0.07 -7.34
C VAL A 32 1.43 -0.48 -6.39
N THR A 33 0.17 -0.57 -6.83
CA THR A 33 -0.91 -1.12 -6.00
C THR A 33 -1.10 -2.61 -6.27
N THR A 34 -0.98 -3.44 -5.23
CA THR A 34 -1.03 -4.91 -5.34
C THR A 34 -2.45 -5.42 -5.51
N PHE A 35 -3.37 -5.05 -4.64
CA PHE A 35 -4.76 -5.48 -4.67
C PHE A 35 -5.65 -4.44 -5.37
N ALA A 36 -5.34 -4.22 -6.64
CA ALA A 36 -6.10 -3.33 -7.51
C ALA A 36 -7.06 -4.10 -8.44
N GLY A 37 -7.23 -5.40 -8.27
CA GLY A 37 -8.10 -6.27 -9.07
C GLY A 37 -9.45 -6.53 -8.42
N GLY A 38 -10.38 -7.03 -9.25
CA GLY A 38 -11.72 -7.44 -8.86
C GLY A 38 -12.56 -7.80 -10.09
N PRO A 39 -13.87 -8.09 -9.91
CA PRO A 39 -14.77 -8.38 -11.00
C PRO A 39 -15.03 -7.11 -11.84
N GLU A 40 -15.38 -7.29 -13.14
CA GLU A 40 -15.76 -6.19 -14.04
C GLU A 40 -17.06 -5.50 -13.62
N ALA A 41 -17.96 -6.23 -12.96
CA ALA A 41 -19.22 -5.71 -12.44
C ALA A 41 -19.47 -6.30 -11.06
N VAL A 42 -19.71 -5.45 -10.06
CA VAL A 42 -19.87 -5.86 -8.66
C VAL A 42 -21.36 -5.95 -8.31
N ASP A 43 -21.87 -7.18 -8.20
CA ASP A 43 -23.25 -7.45 -7.79
C ASP A 43 -23.33 -8.80 -7.03
N PRO A 44 -23.78 -8.81 -5.76
CA PRO A 44 -24.14 -7.65 -4.93
C PRO A 44 -22.93 -6.81 -4.54
N LEU A 45 -23.13 -5.54 -4.14
CA LEU A 45 -22.06 -4.72 -3.57
C LEU A 45 -21.63 -5.29 -2.21
N PRO A 46 -20.33 -5.48 -1.95
CA PRO A 46 -19.83 -5.72 -0.60
C PRO A 46 -20.16 -4.55 0.34
N ALA A 47 -20.18 -4.81 1.65
CA ALA A 47 -20.56 -3.80 2.64
C ALA A 47 -19.73 -2.51 2.51
N TRP A 48 -18.42 -2.63 2.31
CA TRP A 48 -17.53 -1.48 2.13
C TRP A 48 -17.93 -0.59 0.95
N ASP A 49 -18.20 -1.18 -0.22
CA ASP A 49 -18.58 -0.42 -1.40
C ASP A 49 -20.02 0.12 -1.30
N ALA A 50 -20.91 -0.61 -0.64
CA ALA A 50 -22.26 -0.14 -0.36
C ALA A 50 -22.26 1.07 0.61
N ASP A 51 -21.43 1.04 1.64
CA ASP A 51 -21.29 2.12 2.63
C ASP A 51 -20.70 3.40 2.03
N SER A 52 -19.98 3.29 0.91
CA SER A 52 -19.50 4.46 0.18
C SER A 52 -20.63 5.35 -0.35
N GLY A 53 -21.76 4.76 -0.67
CA GLY A 53 -22.87 5.43 -1.35
C GLY A 53 -22.53 5.90 -2.79
N ALA A 54 -21.34 5.58 -3.28
CA ALA A 54 -20.84 6.01 -4.60
C ALA A 54 -21.28 5.07 -5.72
N PHE A 55 -21.58 3.80 -5.40
CA PHE A 55 -21.80 2.75 -6.38
C PHE A 55 -23.21 2.17 -6.34
N LEU A 56 -23.64 1.67 -7.49
CA LEU A 56 -24.85 0.86 -7.61
C LEU A 56 -24.47 -0.60 -7.95
N PRO A 57 -25.31 -1.60 -7.59
CA PRO A 57 -25.09 -2.98 -8.01
C PRO A 57 -24.90 -3.09 -9.53
N GLY A 58 -23.88 -3.84 -9.96
CA GLY A 58 -23.52 -3.99 -11.37
C GLY A 58 -22.56 -2.90 -11.90
N ALA A 59 -22.10 -1.96 -11.07
CA ALA A 59 -21.11 -0.97 -11.46
C ALA A 59 -19.70 -1.58 -11.61
N ASP A 60 -18.87 -0.97 -12.44
CA ASP A 60 -17.42 -1.20 -12.51
C ASP A 60 -16.71 -0.46 -11.36
N VAL A 61 -16.88 -0.99 -10.15
CA VAL A 61 -16.31 -0.38 -8.92
C VAL A 61 -14.79 -0.34 -8.98
N VAL A 62 -14.17 -1.41 -9.45
CA VAL A 62 -12.71 -1.53 -9.50
C VAL A 62 -12.11 -0.55 -10.50
N GLY A 63 -12.74 -0.38 -11.65
CA GLY A 63 -12.34 0.61 -12.66
C GLY A 63 -12.41 2.04 -12.13
N GLU A 64 -13.49 2.40 -11.43
CA GLU A 64 -13.63 3.72 -10.80
C GLU A 64 -12.59 3.97 -9.70
N ARG A 65 -12.34 3.00 -8.83
CA ARG A 65 -11.29 3.11 -7.79
C ARG A 65 -9.88 3.24 -8.39
N ARG A 66 -9.59 2.51 -9.49
CA ARG A 66 -8.33 2.69 -10.24
C ARG A 66 -8.22 4.09 -10.83
N HIS A 67 -9.34 4.65 -11.31
CA HIS A 67 -9.35 6.02 -11.81
C HIS A 67 -9.04 7.04 -10.69
N GLU A 68 -9.59 6.85 -9.49
CA GLU A 68 -9.26 7.66 -8.33
C GLU A 68 -7.77 7.60 -7.99
N ASP A 69 -7.15 6.41 -8.05
CA ASP A 69 -5.72 6.19 -7.83
C ASP A 69 -4.84 6.90 -8.90
N LEU A 70 -5.27 6.91 -10.16
CA LEU A 70 -4.60 7.68 -11.21
C LEU A 70 -4.65 9.20 -10.96
N LEU A 71 -5.74 9.72 -10.40
CA LEU A 71 -5.85 11.13 -10.03
C LEU A 71 -4.96 11.46 -8.82
N ALA A 72 -4.90 10.57 -7.83
CA ALA A 72 -4.04 10.72 -6.67
C ALA A 72 -2.57 10.68 -7.06
N SER A 73 -2.15 9.72 -7.87
CA SER A 73 -0.76 9.62 -8.36
C SER A 73 -0.35 10.86 -9.15
N ALA A 74 -1.21 11.35 -10.04
CA ALA A 74 -0.96 12.60 -10.77
C ALA A 74 -0.83 13.80 -9.82
N THR A 75 -1.64 13.86 -8.75
CA THR A 75 -1.55 14.91 -7.71
C THR A 75 -0.21 14.89 -6.98
N LEU A 76 0.35 13.69 -6.78
CA LEU A 76 1.65 13.49 -6.13
C LEU A 76 2.84 13.62 -7.09
N GLY A 77 2.60 13.78 -8.38
CA GLY A 77 3.64 13.79 -9.41
C GLY A 77 4.27 12.42 -9.67
N ALA A 78 3.52 11.36 -9.43
CA ALA A 78 3.93 9.97 -9.58
C ALA A 78 3.19 9.27 -10.75
N SER A 79 3.69 8.11 -11.17
CA SER A 79 3.05 7.19 -12.10
C SER A 79 2.41 6.02 -11.34
N SER A 80 1.23 5.56 -11.75
CA SER A 80 0.52 4.44 -11.09
C SER A 80 0.65 3.15 -11.89
N HIS A 81 0.90 2.03 -11.19
CA HIS A 81 0.93 0.67 -11.68
C HIS A 81 -0.02 -0.20 -10.87
N HIS A 82 -0.94 -0.91 -11.53
CA HIS A 82 -1.91 -1.77 -10.87
C HIS A 82 -1.59 -3.23 -11.14
N LEU A 83 -1.30 -4.00 -10.09
CA LEU A 83 -1.26 -5.45 -10.18
C LEU A 83 -2.69 -6.00 -10.15
N GLY A 84 -2.87 -7.21 -10.68
CA GLY A 84 -4.20 -7.77 -10.89
C GLY A 84 -4.76 -8.58 -9.72
N HIS A 85 -4.12 -8.57 -8.54
CA HIS A 85 -4.64 -9.31 -7.39
C HIS A 85 -5.96 -8.70 -6.92
N TRP A 86 -6.94 -9.59 -6.66
CA TRP A 86 -8.26 -9.14 -6.22
C TRP A 86 -8.21 -8.68 -4.77
N ASP A 87 -8.84 -7.54 -4.48
CA ASP A 87 -9.09 -7.03 -3.14
C ASP A 87 -9.86 -8.08 -2.31
N TRP A 88 -9.57 -8.18 -1.02
CA TRP A 88 -10.10 -9.18 -0.11
C TRP A 88 -11.62 -9.29 -0.15
N GLN A 89 -12.32 -8.18 -0.27
CA GLN A 89 -13.78 -8.12 -0.32
C GLN A 89 -14.40 -8.83 -1.53
N TYR A 90 -13.64 -9.02 -2.62
CA TYR A 90 -14.10 -9.70 -3.83
C TYR A 90 -13.60 -11.15 -3.92
N ARG A 91 -12.76 -11.61 -2.98
CA ARG A 91 -12.23 -12.99 -3.00
C ARG A 91 -13.25 -14.01 -2.45
N ASP A 92 -14.41 -14.05 -3.10
CA ASP A 92 -15.54 -14.92 -2.80
C ASP A 92 -16.10 -15.51 -4.11
N PRO A 93 -16.53 -16.78 -4.11
CA PRO A 93 -17.15 -17.40 -5.28
C PRO A 93 -18.36 -16.65 -5.84
N THR A 94 -19.04 -15.83 -5.05
CA THR A 94 -20.15 -14.96 -5.48
C THR A 94 -19.72 -14.05 -6.63
N TYR A 95 -18.45 -13.61 -6.63
CA TYR A 95 -17.88 -12.74 -7.67
C TYR A 95 -17.12 -13.52 -8.75
N GLY A 96 -17.19 -14.87 -8.72
CA GLY A 96 -16.46 -15.72 -9.66
C GLY A 96 -14.97 -15.88 -9.35
N TYR A 97 -14.56 -15.55 -8.13
CA TYR A 97 -13.16 -15.72 -7.71
C TYR A 97 -12.82 -17.18 -7.49
N ASP A 98 -11.77 -17.66 -8.15
CA ASP A 98 -11.22 -19.01 -8.04
C ASP A 98 -9.70 -19.02 -7.73
N GLY A 99 -9.14 -17.85 -7.43
CA GLY A 99 -7.71 -17.65 -7.16
C GLY A 99 -7.28 -17.99 -5.73
N PRO A 100 -6.03 -17.68 -5.38
CA PRO A 100 -5.45 -18.00 -4.08
C PRO A 100 -6.09 -17.17 -2.95
N THR A 101 -6.36 -17.82 -1.82
CA THR A 101 -6.87 -17.16 -0.60
C THR A 101 -5.86 -17.18 0.55
N LYS A 102 -4.85 -18.07 0.50
CA LYS A 102 -3.83 -18.12 1.55
C LYS A 102 -2.82 -17.00 1.38
N ARG A 103 -2.47 -16.37 2.49
CA ARG A 103 -1.49 -15.28 2.52
C ARG A 103 -0.16 -15.63 1.83
N SER A 104 0.36 -16.85 2.04
CA SER A 104 1.62 -17.27 1.42
C SER A 104 1.54 -17.41 -0.10
N GLU A 105 0.40 -17.87 -0.63
CA GLU A 105 0.18 -17.98 -2.08
C GLU A 105 0.04 -16.61 -2.72
N LEU A 106 -0.70 -15.69 -2.06
CA LEU A 106 -0.81 -14.29 -2.47
C LEU A 106 0.55 -13.59 -2.44
N ALA A 107 1.31 -13.74 -1.34
CA ALA A 107 2.64 -13.15 -1.23
C ALA A 107 3.60 -13.65 -2.32
N ASN A 108 3.53 -14.92 -2.71
CA ASN A 108 4.34 -15.46 -3.80
C ASN A 108 3.94 -14.89 -5.17
N GLY A 109 2.64 -14.73 -5.44
CA GLY A 109 2.15 -14.07 -6.65
C GLY A 109 2.64 -12.64 -6.74
N ILE A 110 2.42 -11.85 -5.68
CA ILE A 110 2.88 -10.47 -5.57
C ILE A 110 4.40 -10.37 -5.78
N SER A 111 5.16 -11.25 -5.13
CA SER A 111 6.63 -11.29 -5.25
C SER A 111 7.08 -11.47 -6.71
N GLY A 112 6.46 -12.36 -7.47
CA GLY A 112 6.81 -12.61 -8.87
C GLY A 112 6.54 -11.41 -9.79
N GLU A 113 5.38 -10.78 -9.64
CA GLU A 113 5.00 -9.61 -10.43
C GLU A 113 5.83 -8.37 -10.05
N LEU A 114 5.99 -8.14 -8.73
CA LEU A 114 6.77 -7.03 -8.21
C LEU A 114 8.26 -7.13 -8.59
N ALA A 115 8.87 -8.32 -8.52
CA ALA A 115 10.26 -8.50 -8.93
C ALA A 115 10.46 -8.11 -10.40
N SER A 116 9.55 -8.50 -11.28
CA SER A 116 9.60 -8.13 -12.70
C SER A 116 9.52 -6.60 -12.91
N LEU A 117 8.73 -5.92 -12.07
CA LEU A 117 8.59 -4.46 -12.13
C LEU A 117 9.82 -3.74 -11.55
N VAL A 118 10.38 -4.27 -10.45
CA VAL A 118 11.63 -3.77 -9.83
C VAL A 118 12.78 -3.84 -10.84
N ASP A 119 12.93 -4.99 -11.52
CA ASP A 119 13.94 -5.17 -12.57
C ASP A 119 13.74 -4.20 -13.77
N ALA A 120 12.48 -3.95 -14.15
CA ALA A 120 12.17 -3.11 -15.30
C ALA A 120 12.34 -1.59 -15.03
N LEU A 121 12.11 -1.16 -13.80
CA LEU A 121 12.20 0.26 -13.43
C LEU A 121 13.62 0.69 -13.02
N GLU A 122 14.47 -0.24 -12.63
CA GLU A 122 15.89 0.00 -12.28
C GLU A 122 16.08 1.13 -11.22
N LEU A 123 15.15 1.20 -10.23
CA LEU A 123 15.19 2.21 -9.17
C LEU A 123 16.06 1.77 -8.00
N ASP A 124 16.84 2.70 -7.44
CA ASP A 124 17.75 2.44 -6.31
C ASP A 124 17.03 2.37 -4.95
N THR A 125 15.80 2.88 -4.86
CA THR A 125 15.04 2.98 -3.60
C THR A 125 13.61 2.52 -3.79
N TRP A 126 13.14 1.68 -2.85
CA TRP A 126 11.76 1.23 -2.78
C TRP A 126 11.21 1.38 -1.36
N VAL A 127 9.97 1.87 -1.25
CA VAL A 127 9.23 1.96 0.02
C VAL A 127 8.05 0.99 0.01
N ILE A 128 7.92 0.20 1.06
CA ILE A 128 6.97 -0.91 1.18
C ILE A 128 6.14 -0.79 2.47
N PRO A 129 4.94 -1.39 2.55
CA PRO A 129 4.15 -1.37 3.78
C PRO A 129 4.79 -2.21 4.88
N LEU A 130 4.61 -1.81 6.14
CA LEU A 130 4.96 -2.64 7.29
C LEU A 130 4.03 -3.86 7.41
N GLY A 131 2.83 -3.79 6.84
CA GLY A 131 1.86 -4.87 6.80
C GLY A 131 1.06 -5.02 8.08
N LEU A 132 0.42 -3.95 8.52
CA LEU A 132 -0.38 -3.95 9.74
C LEU A 132 -1.79 -4.50 9.51
N VAL A 133 -2.33 -5.17 10.53
CA VAL A 133 -3.74 -5.58 10.69
C VAL A 133 -4.31 -6.40 9.53
N HIS A 134 -4.53 -5.77 8.38
CA HIS A 134 -5.28 -6.35 7.26
C HIS A 134 -4.52 -7.48 6.56
N PRO A 135 -5.19 -8.62 6.20
CA PRO A 135 -4.52 -9.74 5.53
C PRO A 135 -3.78 -9.37 4.25
N ASP A 136 -4.33 -8.44 3.47
CA ASP A 136 -3.73 -7.97 2.21
C ASP A 136 -2.47 -7.14 2.47
N HIS A 137 -2.46 -6.28 3.50
CA HIS A 137 -1.26 -5.57 3.91
C HIS A 137 -0.14 -6.54 4.31
N GLN A 138 -0.50 -7.59 5.06
CA GLN A 138 0.45 -8.62 5.47
C GLN A 138 0.96 -9.46 4.28
N ALA A 139 0.10 -9.76 3.29
CA ALA A 139 0.50 -10.46 2.08
C ALA A 139 1.42 -9.59 1.21
N THR A 140 1.08 -8.31 1.03
CA THR A 140 1.91 -7.33 0.31
C THR A 140 3.27 -7.18 0.97
N ALA A 141 3.32 -6.93 2.28
CA ALA A 141 4.58 -6.82 3.01
C ALA A 141 5.45 -8.08 2.85
N SER A 142 4.86 -9.28 3.00
CA SER A 142 5.58 -10.54 2.82
C SER A 142 6.10 -10.72 1.38
N GLY A 143 5.32 -10.36 0.37
CA GLY A 143 5.74 -10.38 -1.03
C GLY A 143 6.90 -9.43 -1.31
N CYS A 144 6.81 -8.21 -0.77
CA CYS A 144 7.87 -7.20 -0.88
C CYS A 144 9.17 -7.66 -0.20
N LEU A 145 9.10 -8.28 0.98
CA LEU A 145 10.28 -8.80 1.70
C LEU A 145 10.96 -9.95 0.94
N ASN A 146 10.18 -10.80 0.22
CA ASN A 146 10.75 -11.80 -0.67
C ASN A 146 11.57 -11.13 -1.79
N VAL A 147 11.04 -10.07 -2.41
CA VAL A 147 11.77 -9.30 -3.43
C VAL A 147 13.01 -8.62 -2.82
N ALA A 148 12.86 -7.96 -1.68
CA ALA A 148 13.98 -7.34 -0.97
C ALA A 148 15.10 -8.35 -0.65
N SER A 149 14.73 -9.60 -0.36
CA SER A 149 15.71 -10.68 -0.14
C SER A 149 16.57 -10.99 -1.38
N SER A 150 16.02 -10.79 -2.58
CA SER A 150 16.69 -11.06 -3.86
C SER A 150 17.47 -9.86 -4.40
N HIS A 151 17.14 -8.64 -3.93
CA HIS A 151 17.71 -7.36 -4.40
C HIS A 151 18.41 -6.61 -3.24
N PRO A 152 19.57 -7.13 -2.76
CA PRO A 152 20.29 -6.51 -1.62
C PRO A 152 20.96 -5.17 -1.96
N GLU A 153 21.08 -4.85 -3.25
CA GLU A 153 21.64 -3.59 -3.77
C GLU A 153 20.66 -2.43 -3.66
N ILE A 154 19.36 -2.71 -3.56
CA ILE A 154 18.30 -1.70 -3.44
C ILE A 154 18.16 -1.24 -1.99
N ASP A 155 17.96 0.05 -1.82
CA ASP A 155 17.65 0.66 -0.54
C ASP A 155 16.14 0.51 -0.22
N TRP A 156 15.84 -0.40 0.69
CA TRP A 156 14.46 -0.71 1.06
C TRP A 156 14.05 0.11 2.29
N LEU A 157 12.95 0.83 2.14
CA LEU A 157 12.29 1.60 3.18
C LEU A 157 10.94 0.95 3.54
N VAL A 158 10.46 1.20 4.75
CA VAL A 158 9.18 0.67 5.25
C VAL A 158 8.35 1.80 5.84
N TYR A 159 7.14 2.00 5.35
CA TYR A 159 6.21 2.95 5.95
C TYR A 159 5.28 2.29 6.98
N GLU A 160 4.85 3.07 7.97
CA GLU A 160 3.80 2.67 8.91
C GLU A 160 2.44 2.82 8.22
N ASP A 161 1.66 1.72 8.17
CA ASP A 161 0.35 1.72 7.51
C ASP A 161 -0.66 2.59 8.31
N LEU A 162 -1.05 3.73 7.79
CA LEU A 162 -2.07 4.59 8.37
C LEU A 162 -3.47 4.24 7.82
N PRO A 163 -4.52 4.30 8.65
CA PRO A 163 -4.53 4.71 10.06
C PRO A 163 -4.20 3.59 11.06
N TYR A 164 -3.89 2.37 10.61
CA TYR A 164 -3.71 1.19 11.48
C TYR A 164 -2.65 1.37 12.56
N ALA A 165 -1.53 2.03 12.25
CA ALA A 165 -0.47 2.28 13.23
C ALA A 165 -0.96 3.08 14.46
N GLN A 166 -1.96 3.95 14.28
CA GLN A 166 -2.56 4.73 15.36
C GLN A 166 -3.65 3.97 16.10
N VAL A 167 -4.50 3.24 15.35
CA VAL A 167 -5.65 2.53 15.92
C VAL A 167 -5.20 1.27 16.68
N PHE A 168 -4.16 0.60 16.20
CA PHE A 168 -3.69 -0.69 16.72
C PHE A 168 -2.18 -0.68 17.04
N PRO A 169 -1.72 0.09 18.04
CA PRO A 169 -0.28 0.19 18.35
C PRO A 169 0.42 -1.14 18.65
N SER A 170 -0.31 -2.13 19.20
CA SER A 170 0.25 -3.47 19.46
C SER A 170 0.58 -4.26 18.20
N GLU A 171 0.02 -3.90 17.04
CA GLU A 171 0.35 -4.54 15.76
C GLU A 171 1.75 -4.15 15.27
N MET A 172 2.29 -3.01 15.70
CA MET A 172 3.67 -2.61 15.42
C MET A 172 4.69 -3.65 15.92
N GLU A 173 4.51 -4.13 17.17
CA GLU A 173 5.37 -5.17 17.75
C GLU A 173 5.26 -6.49 16.96
N ARG A 174 4.04 -6.88 16.58
CA ARG A 174 3.79 -8.09 15.80
C ARG A 174 4.38 -8.00 14.39
N ALA A 175 4.26 -6.84 13.75
CA ALA A 175 4.83 -6.61 12.43
C ALA A 175 6.36 -6.66 12.49
N THR A 176 6.98 -6.04 13.49
CA THR A 176 8.43 -6.11 13.71
C THR A 176 8.90 -7.55 13.96
N ALA A 177 8.13 -8.35 14.70
CA ALA A 177 8.43 -9.77 14.88
C ALA A 177 8.39 -10.54 13.54
N ARG A 178 7.39 -10.27 12.69
CA ARG A 178 7.32 -10.87 11.33
C ARG A 178 8.50 -10.48 10.44
N LEU A 179 8.98 -9.23 10.54
CA LEU A 179 10.21 -8.83 9.83
C LEU A 179 11.41 -9.67 10.28
N LEU A 180 11.59 -9.86 11.59
CA LEU A 180 12.68 -10.67 12.15
C LEU A 180 12.61 -12.14 11.69
N GLU A 181 11.41 -12.72 11.64
CA GLU A 181 11.20 -14.09 11.13
C GLU A 181 11.61 -14.23 9.66
N GLN A 182 11.55 -13.15 8.88
CA GLN A 182 11.97 -13.10 7.48
C GLN A 182 13.41 -12.59 7.29
N GLY A 183 14.17 -12.43 8.36
CA GLY A 183 15.58 -12.01 8.33
C GLY A 183 15.80 -10.51 8.18
N PHE A 184 14.80 -9.71 8.54
CA PHE A 184 14.87 -8.25 8.48
C PHE A 184 14.58 -7.58 9.83
N THR A 185 15.03 -6.34 9.96
CA THR A 185 14.68 -5.46 11.08
C THR A 185 14.59 -4.02 10.61
N LEU A 186 13.92 -3.17 11.38
CA LEU A 186 13.96 -1.74 11.15
C LEU A 186 15.20 -1.13 11.78
N SER A 187 15.74 -0.07 11.20
CA SER A 187 16.93 0.61 11.74
C SER A 187 16.66 1.12 13.17
N PRO A 188 17.30 0.58 14.20
CA PRO A 188 17.08 1.04 15.58
C PRO A 188 17.95 2.24 15.95
N ALA A 189 19.04 2.46 15.22
CA ALA A 189 20.11 3.37 15.64
C ALA A 189 19.79 4.85 15.35
N LEU A 190 18.91 5.12 14.41
CA LEU A 190 18.61 6.48 13.93
C LEU A 190 17.13 6.86 14.10
N GLY A 191 16.31 5.95 14.66
CA GLY A 191 14.86 6.16 14.70
C GLY A 191 14.25 6.14 13.32
N LEU A 192 13.44 7.14 13.01
CA LEU A 192 12.79 7.29 11.72
C LEU A 192 13.80 7.78 10.67
N GLU A 193 13.80 7.18 9.49
CA GLU A 193 14.59 7.69 8.36
C GLU A 193 13.97 8.99 7.86
N PHE A 194 12.63 9.00 7.72
CA PHE A 194 11.87 10.19 7.37
C PHE A 194 10.62 10.30 8.24
N GLU A 195 10.33 11.51 8.70
CA GLU A 195 9.06 11.87 9.33
C GLU A 195 8.52 13.15 8.68
N PHE A 196 7.35 13.05 8.06
CA PHE A 196 6.68 14.19 7.47
C PHE A 196 5.61 14.71 8.43
N PRO A 197 5.55 16.04 8.62
CA PRO A 197 4.65 16.64 9.59
C PRO A 197 3.18 16.49 9.15
N ILE A 198 2.29 16.58 10.13
CA ILE A 198 0.84 16.64 9.91
C ILE A 198 0.44 17.91 9.15
N GLY A 199 -0.68 17.82 8.46
CA GLY A 199 -1.32 18.98 7.82
C GLY A 199 -0.68 19.38 6.48
N ASP A 200 0.06 18.48 5.84
CA ASP A 200 0.57 18.72 4.49
C ASP A 200 -0.61 18.80 3.49
N PRO A 201 -0.79 19.97 2.80
CA PRO A 201 -1.88 20.13 1.85
C PRO A 201 -1.83 19.17 0.66
N ILE A 202 -0.66 18.64 0.30
CA ILE A 202 -0.53 17.69 -0.80
C ILE A 202 -1.13 16.34 -0.42
N LYS A 203 -0.89 15.89 0.83
CA LYS A 203 -1.48 14.68 1.37
C LYS A 203 -2.99 14.74 1.38
N GLN A 204 -3.55 15.84 1.89
CA GLN A 204 -4.98 16.05 1.91
C GLN A 204 -5.58 15.98 0.50
N ARG A 205 -4.97 16.67 -0.48
CA ARG A 205 -5.45 16.64 -1.88
C ARG A 205 -5.36 15.24 -2.51
N ALA A 206 -4.32 14.46 -2.19
CA ALA A 206 -4.20 13.10 -2.68
C ALA A 206 -5.29 12.19 -2.09
N ILE A 207 -5.55 12.29 -0.78
CA ILE A 207 -6.63 11.54 -0.11
C ILE A 207 -8.01 11.92 -0.70
N GLU A 208 -8.26 13.20 -0.96
CA GLU A 208 -9.53 13.69 -1.54
C GLU A 208 -9.81 13.16 -2.96
N CYS A 209 -8.81 12.59 -3.65
CA CYS A 209 -9.02 11.91 -4.93
C CYS A 209 -9.83 10.61 -4.78
N TYR A 210 -9.70 9.92 -3.64
CA TYR A 210 -10.38 8.64 -3.36
C TYR A 210 -11.79 8.82 -2.80
N ARG A 211 -12.65 9.51 -3.53
CA ARG A 211 -14.00 9.89 -3.10
C ARG A 211 -14.86 8.72 -2.65
N SER A 212 -14.70 7.58 -3.35
CA SER A 212 -15.44 6.36 -3.02
C SER A 212 -15.00 5.75 -1.68
N GLN A 213 -13.81 6.11 -1.17
CA GLN A 213 -13.24 5.55 0.05
C GLN A 213 -13.43 6.46 1.29
N LEU A 214 -13.70 7.76 1.09
CA LEU A 214 -13.79 8.71 2.20
C LEU A 214 -14.91 8.35 3.18
N GLY A 215 -16.06 7.89 2.68
CA GLY A 215 -17.19 7.46 3.51
C GLY A 215 -16.86 6.23 4.36
N PRO A 216 -16.47 5.11 3.75
CA PRO A 216 -16.11 3.88 4.49
C PRO A 216 -14.92 4.06 5.43
N LEU A 217 -13.90 4.85 5.07
CA LEU A 217 -12.76 5.17 5.93
C LEU A 217 -13.15 5.99 7.16
N GLY A 218 -14.16 6.87 7.02
CA GLY A 218 -14.69 7.66 8.12
C GLY A 218 -13.61 8.40 8.91
N GLU A 219 -13.55 8.19 10.24
CA GLU A 219 -12.54 8.79 11.12
C GLU A 219 -11.09 8.39 10.76
N GLY A 220 -10.90 7.33 9.98
CA GLY A 220 -9.58 6.90 9.50
C GLY A 220 -8.90 7.94 8.61
N VAL A 221 -9.68 8.73 7.85
CA VAL A 221 -9.17 9.84 7.04
C VAL A 221 -8.58 10.92 7.94
N ASP A 222 -9.33 11.33 8.97
CA ASP A 222 -8.87 12.36 9.92
C ASP A 222 -7.62 11.91 10.66
N LEU A 223 -7.58 10.63 11.07
CA LEU A 223 -6.40 10.04 11.70
C LEU A 223 -5.18 10.05 10.74
N ALA A 224 -5.36 9.69 9.48
CA ALA A 224 -4.26 9.70 8.52
C ALA A 224 -3.73 11.12 8.26
N VAL A 225 -4.62 12.12 8.15
CA VAL A 225 -4.24 13.55 7.94
C VAL A 225 -3.56 14.14 9.18
N THR A 226 -3.99 13.74 10.39
CA THR A 226 -3.48 14.28 11.66
C THR A 226 -2.34 13.47 12.27
N THR A 227 -1.89 12.40 11.59
CA THR A 227 -0.74 11.59 12.00
C THR A 227 0.43 11.85 11.06
N PRO A 228 1.66 12.03 11.57
CA PRO A 228 2.83 12.17 10.71
C PRO A 228 3.08 10.86 9.93
N GLU A 229 3.51 11.00 8.69
CA GLU A 229 4.03 9.87 7.92
C GLU A 229 5.39 9.47 8.47
N ARG A 230 5.57 8.18 8.74
CA ARG A 230 6.80 7.64 9.30
C ARG A 230 7.36 6.53 8.43
N ILE A 231 8.62 6.69 8.06
CA ILE A 231 9.31 5.77 7.17
C ILE A 231 10.63 5.37 7.81
N HIS A 232 10.87 4.08 7.84
CA HIS A 232 12.02 3.44 8.45
C HIS A 232 12.89 2.78 7.37
N ARG A 233 14.20 2.69 7.60
CA ARG A 233 15.08 1.89 6.76
C ARG A 233 14.98 0.41 7.15
N LEU A 234 14.80 -0.45 6.15
CA LEU A 234 14.82 -1.90 6.31
C LEU A 234 16.28 -2.39 6.30
N LEU A 235 16.65 -3.17 7.30
CA LEU A 235 17.99 -3.74 7.42
C LEU A 235 17.90 -5.26 7.42
N ARG A 236 18.87 -5.93 6.77
CA ARG A 236 19.04 -7.37 6.90
C ARG A 236 19.68 -7.72 8.23
N VAL A 237 19.17 -8.76 8.87
CA VAL A 237 19.80 -9.36 10.04
C VAL A 237 20.88 -10.30 9.55
N HIS A 238 22.14 -9.96 9.83
CA HIS A 238 23.26 -10.86 9.57
C HIS A 238 23.39 -11.82 10.77
N ASN A 239 23.20 -13.10 10.52
CA ASN A 239 23.47 -14.16 11.50
C ASN A 239 24.97 -14.41 11.64
#